data_7a08628a9fe2c456a7abbf6b16175777
#
_entry.id   7a08628a9fe2c456a7abbf6b16175777
#
_cell.length_a   1.000
_cell.length_b   1.000
_cell.length_c   1.000
_cell.angle_alpha   90.00
_cell.angle_beta   90.00
_cell.angle_gamma   90.00
#
_symmetry.space_group_name_H-M   'P 1'
#
loop_
_entity.id
_entity.type
_entity.pdbx_description
1 polymer ?
#
loop_
_entity_poly.entity_id
_entity_poly.type
_entity_poly.pdbx_seq_one_letter_code
_entity_poly.pdbx_strand_id
1 'polypeptide(L)'
;TYLRLRYPEMTPEESYQLNIALLECYESFGITKDNASLLKPDGSFKDMPDFAHLYPFLLKYPVLKNVALSVKELIDFGMGGQTNVDLTSSFIVFDTSGNKQRDISSSTFIATSFIRDEASRSRTRKKAVFGDELWLIAGNEGNEQAADFVIGLAKTIRGYGGIFVSATQNTIDYFA
;
A
#
# COMPACT_ATOMS: atom_id res chain seq x y z
N THR A 1 7.06 0.01 -4.34
CA THR A 1 6.51 1.39 -4.20
C THR A 1 6.31 1.76 -2.73
N TYR A 2 5.63 0.94 -1.91
CA TYR A 2 5.36 1.24 -0.49
C TYR A 2 6.64 1.54 0.33
N LEU A 3 7.67 0.70 0.26
CA LEU A 3 8.92 0.91 0.98
C LEU A 3 9.67 2.18 0.52
N ARG A 4 9.50 2.61 -0.74
CA ARG A 4 10.03 3.89 -1.22
C ARG A 4 9.31 5.10 -0.64
N LEU A 5 8.00 5.02 -0.40
CA LEU A 5 7.26 6.07 0.32
C LEU A 5 7.73 6.19 1.77
N ARG A 6 8.05 5.06 2.38
CA ARG A 6 8.52 4.99 3.77
C ARG A 6 10.00 5.39 3.90
N TYR A 7 10.80 5.10 2.86
CA TYR A 7 12.23 5.39 2.77
C TYR A 7 12.53 6.04 1.41
N PRO A 8 12.25 7.36 1.27
CA PRO A 8 12.40 8.08 0.01
C PRO A 8 13.83 8.15 -0.49
N GLU A 9 14.80 8.14 0.44
CA GLU A 9 16.25 8.23 0.17
C GLU A 9 16.86 6.90 -0.32
N MET A 10 16.04 5.90 -0.63
CA MET A 10 16.52 4.59 -1.12
C MET A 10 17.36 4.74 -2.37
N THR A 11 18.60 4.32 -2.29
CA THR A 11 19.56 4.34 -3.39
C THR A 11 19.20 3.31 -4.49
N PRO A 12 19.73 3.46 -5.72
CA PRO A 12 19.57 2.44 -6.76
C PRO A 12 20.10 1.06 -6.34
N GLU A 13 21.21 1.02 -5.58
CA GLU A 13 21.79 -0.22 -5.07
C GLU A 13 20.87 -0.90 -4.06
N GLU A 14 20.36 -0.16 -3.06
CA GLU A 14 19.38 -0.66 -2.10
C GLU A 14 18.12 -1.17 -2.81
N SER A 15 17.64 -0.43 -3.82
CA SER A 15 16.47 -0.82 -4.61
C SER A 15 16.69 -2.15 -5.36
N TYR A 16 17.88 -2.36 -5.92
CA TYR A 16 18.24 -3.59 -6.60
C TYR A 16 18.32 -4.77 -5.63
N GLN A 17 19.04 -4.60 -4.52
CA GLN A 17 19.19 -5.65 -3.49
C GLN A 17 17.85 -5.97 -2.81
N LEU A 18 16.99 -4.98 -2.62
CA LEU A 18 15.64 -5.20 -2.11
C LEU A 18 14.82 -6.10 -3.04
N ASN A 19 14.93 -5.90 -4.37
CA ASN A 19 14.24 -6.78 -5.31
C ASN A 19 14.74 -8.23 -5.22
N ILE A 20 16.04 -8.45 -5.00
CA ILE A 20 16.59 -9.79 -4.81
C ILE A 20 16.04 -10.41 -3.53
N ALA A 21 16.08 -9.67 -2.41
CA ALA A 21 15.55 -10.13 -1.12
C ALA A 21 14.06 -10.48 -1.19
N LEU A 22 13.27 -9.68 -1.93
CA LEU A 22 11.85 -9.94 -2.18
C LEU A 22 11.67 -11.25 -2.96
N LEU A 23 12.41 -11.46 -4.04
CA LEU A 23 12.33 -12.69 -4.84
C LEU A 23 12.69 -13.92 -4.00
N GLU A 24 13.77 -13.88 -3.24
CA GLU A 24 14.15 -14.97 -2.33
C GLU A 24 13.04 -15.27 -1.30
N CYS A 25 12.42 -14.22 -0.75
CA CYS A 25 11.33 -14.37 0.20
C CYS A 25 10.13 -15.07 -0.46
N TYR A 26 9.71 -14.66 -1.66
CA TYR A 26 8.62 -15.31 -2.39
C TYR A 26 8.97 -16.75 -2.78
N GLU A 27 10.18 -17.00 -3.24
CA GLU A 27 10.66 -18.34 -3.61
C GLU A 27 10.65 -19.30 -2.40
N SER A 28 10.95 -18.80 -1.19
CA SER A 28 10.87 -19.62 0.03
C SER A 28 9.44 -20.12 0.35
N PHE A 29 8.42 -19.44 -0.20
CA PHE A 29 7.00 -19.86 -0.16
C PHE A 29 6.61 -20.67 -1.40
N GLY A 30 7.57 -21.02 -2.26
CA GLY A 30 7.33 -21.71 -3.52
C GLY A 30 6.52 -20.87 -4.51
N ILE A 31 6.65 -19.53 -4.41
CA ILE A 31 6.01 -18.57 -5.31
C ILE A 31 7.08 -18.08 -6.29
N THR A 32 6.83 -18.26 -7.58
CA THR A 32 7.74 -17.91 -8.68
C THR A 32 7.06 -16.94 -9.64
N LYS A 33 7.71 -16.69 -10.79
CA LYS A 33 7.13 -15.89 -11.89
C LYS A 33 5.97 -16.60 -12.61
N ASP A 34 5.78 -17.88 -12.37
CA ASP A 34 4.63 -18.63 -12.90
C ASP A 34 3.41 -18.40 -12.00
N ASN A 35 2.33 -17.86 -12.56
CA ASN A 35 1.08 -17.63 -11.85
C ASN A 35 0.48 -18.91 -11.25
N ALA A 36 0.75 -20.09 -11.82
CA ALA A 36 0.31 -21.35 -11.25
C ALA A 36 0.92 -21.60 -9.86
N SER A 37 2.10 -21.03 -9.58
CA SER A 37 2.77 -21.14 -8.28
C SER A 37 2.06 -20.42 -7.14
N LEU A 38 1.10 -19.54 -7.43
CA LEU A 38 0.28 -18.83 -6.45
C LEU A 38 -0.80 -19.71 -5.82
N LEU A 39 -1.10 -20.85 -6.46
CA LEU A 39 -2.19 -21.73 -6.05
C LEU A 39 -1.69 -22.91 -5.22
N LYS A 40 -2.51 -23.32 -4.25
CA LYS A 40 -2.40 -24.63 -3.57
C LYS A 40 -2.97 -25.74 -4.47
N PRO A 41 -2.71 -27.00 -4.18
CA PRO A 41 -3.25 -28.13 -4.97
C PRO A 41 -4.78 -28.17 -5.04
N ASP A 42 -5.46 -27.59 -4.05
CA ASP A 42 -6.92 -27.47 -4.00
C ASP A 42 -7.48 -26.28 -4.81
N GLY A 43 -6.61 -25.52 -5.49
CA GLY A 43 -6.99 -24.36 -6.28
C GLY A 43 -7.16 -23.06 -5.47
N SER A 44 -7.02 -23.09 -4.15
CA SER A 44 -7.01 -21.88 -3.33
C SER A 44 -5.67 -21.16 -3.43
N PHE A 45 -5.66 -19.84 -3.12
CA PHE A 45 -4.41 -19.10 -3.08
C PHE A 45 -3.54 -19.51 -1.88
N LYS A 46 -2.23 -19.52 -2.08
CA LYS A 46 -1.24 -19.62 -1.00
C LYS A 46 -1.31 -18.38 -0.11
N ASP A 47 -0.92 -18.55 1.15
CA ASP A 47 -0.66 -17.42 2.03
C ASP A 47 0.56 -16.66 1.50
N MET A 48 0.42 -15.34 1.34
CA MET A 48 1.51 -14.50 0.84
C MET A 48 2.48 -14.16 1.95
N PRO A 49 3.80 -14.07 1.66
CA PRO A 49 4.74 -13.56 2.64
C PRO A 49 4.38 -12.12 3.03
N ASP A 50 4.50 -11.82 4.30
CA ASP A 50 4.34 -10.48 4.88
C ASP A 50 5.69 -9.86 5.27
N PHE A 51 5.67 -8.69 5.91
CA PHE A 51 6.91 -8.01 6.31
C PHE A 51 7.74 -8.80 7.33
N ALA A 52 7.10 -9.58 8.20
CA ALA A 52 7.82 -10.41 9.16
C ALA A 52 8.60 -11.53 8.46
N HIS A 53 8.05 -12.08 7.38
CA HIS A 53 8.72 -13.08 6.53
C HIS A 53 9.83 -12.45 5.68
N LEU A 54 9.66 -11.20 5.20
CA LEU A 54 10.65 -10.50 4.41
C LEU A 54 11.87 -10.08 5.24
N TYR A 55 11.67 -9.69 6.49
CA TYR A 55 12.70 -9.11 7.35
C TYR A 55 14.01 -9.94 7.43
N PRO A 56 14.00 -11.28 7.65
CA PRO A 56 15.21 -12.08 7.66
C PRO A 56 16.00 -12.04 6.35
N PHE A 57 15.33 -11.89 5.20
CA PHE A 57 15.98 -11.79 3.90
C PHE A 57 16.67 -10.44 3.74
N LEU A 58 16.10 -9.36 4.24
CA LEU A 58 16.74 -8.04 4.22
C LEU A 58 18.05 -8.04 5.01
N LEU A 59 18.10 -8.75 6.13
CA LEU A 59 19.29 -8.83 6.97
C LEU A 59 20.49 -9.55 6.32
N LYS A 60 20.26 -10.33 5.26
CA LYS A 60 21.35 -10.96 4.47
C LYS A 60 22.20 -9.93 3.71
N TYR A 61 21.65 -8.76 3.44
CA TYR A 61 22.26 -7.74 2.59
C TYR A 61 22.63 -6.49 3.43
N PRO A 62 23.93 -6.29 3.75
CA PRO A 62 24.37 -5.17 4.61
C PRO A 62 23.92 -3.80 4.11
N VAL A 63 23.82 -3.61 2.78
CA VAL A 63 23.34 -2.37 2.16
C VAL A 63 21.89 -2.06 2.53
N LEU A 64 21.06 -3.08 2.82
CA LEU A 64 19.64 -2.92 3.19
C LEU A 64 19.42 -2.64 4.67
N LYS A 65 20.46 -2.33 5.46
CA LYS A 65 20.33 -2.10 6.91
C LYS A 65 19.25 -1.08 7.25
N ASN A 66 19.20 0.05 6.55
CA ASN A 66 18.22 1.11 6.82
C ASN A 66 16.81 0.69 6.37
N VAL A 67 16.68 0.00 5.25
CA VAL A 67 15.40 -0.58 4.78
C VAL A 67 14.90 -1.62 5.77
N ALA A 68 15.78 -2.48 6.29
CA ALA A 68 15.44 -3.47 7.31
C ALA A 68 14.95 -2.82 8.61
N LEU A 69 15.58 -1.71 9.05
CA LEU A 69 15.09 -0.94 10.21
C LEU A 69 13.69 -0.38 9.98
N SER A 70 13.43 0.18 8.80
CA SER A 70 12.09 0.69 8.44
C SER A 70 11.04 -0.42 8.42
N VAL A 71 11.39 -1.61 7.90
CA VAL A 71 10.50 -2.78 7.92
C VAL A 71 10.28 -3.28 9.35
N LYS A 72 11.32 -3.28 10.19
CA LYS A 72 11.19 -3.65 11.60
C LYS A 72 10.22 -2.74 12.35
N GLU A 73 10.29 -1.42 12.11
CA GLU A 73 9.32 -0.48 12.67
C GLU A 73 7.88 -0.86 12.27
N LEU A 74 7.63 -1.19 11.00
CA LEU A 74 6.29 -1.59 10.53
C LEU A 74 5.80 -2.85 11.26
N ILE A 75 6.66 -3.84 11.44
CA ILE A 75 6.33 -5.07 12.18
C ILE A 75 5.96 -4.72 13.63
N ASP A 76 6.77 -3.89 14.30
CA ASP A 76 6.55 -3.49 15.68
C ASP A 76 5.27 -2.65 15.87
N PHE A 77 4.82 -1.95 14.83
CA PHE A 77 3.52 -1.25 14.78
C PHE A 77 2.33 -2.17 14.43
N GLY A 78 2.55 -3.47 14.29
CA GLY A 78 1.48 -4.42 13.97
C GLY A 78 1.10 -4.49 12.49
N MET A 79 1.89 -3.87 11.60
CA MET A 79 1.66 -3.92 10.14
C MET A 79 2.38 -5.11 9.47
N GLY A 80 2.91 -6.04 10.25
CA GLY A 80 3.70 -7.17 9.78
C GLY A 80 2.90 -8.43 9.41
N GLY A 81 1.57 -8.40 9.59
CA GLY A 81 0.73 -9.59 9.41
C GLY A 81 -0.08 -9.60 8.11
N GLN A 82 -0.87 -10.66 7.96
CA GLN A 82 -1.82 -10.79 6.86
C GLN A 82 -2.93 -9.74 6.94
N THR A 83 -3.52 -9.40 5.79
CA THR A 83 -4.63 -8.46 5.71
C THR A 83 -5.81 -8.97 6.54
N ASN A 84 -6.30 -8.13 7.45
CA ASN A 84 -7.41 -8.43 8.37
C ASN A 84 -8.62 -7.49 8.18
N VAL A 85 -8.71 -6.80 7.05
CA VAL A 85 -9.85 -5.91 6.75
C VAL A 85 -11.06 -6.75 6.39
N ASP A 86 -12.17 -6.51 7.10
CA ASP A 86 -13.45 -7.15 6.77
C ASP A 86 -14.06 -6.50 5.52
N LEU A 87 -14.11 -7.27 4.43
CA LEU A 87 -14.66 -6.88 3.13
C LEU A 87 -16.14 -7.20 2.98
N THR A 88 -16.77 -7.81 3.96
CA THR A 88 -18.20 -8.17 3.90
C THR A 88 -19.09 -6.97 4.20
N SER A 89 -18.57 -5.96 4.90
CA SER A 89 -19.29 -4.72 5.18
C SER A 89 -19.53 -3.89 3.93
N SER A 90 -20.73 -3.33 3.81
CA SER A 90 -21.05 -2.37 2.75
C SER A 90 -20.52 -0.95 3.02
N PHE A 91 -20.04 -0.71 4.24
CA PHE A 91 -19.47 0.56 4.68
C PHE A 91 -18.16 0.30 5.44
N ILE A 92 -17.06 0.83 4.92
CA ILE A 92 -15.72 0.65 5.48
C ILE A 92 -15.12 2.05 5.70
N VAL A 93 -14.55 2.28 6.86
CA VAL A 93 -13.86 3.51 7.23
C VAL A 93 -12.39 3.20 7.51
N PHE A 94 -11.50 3.94 6.87
CA PHE A 94 -10.07 3.97 7.18
C PHE A 94 -9.79 5.24 8.00
N ASP A 95 -9.65 5.09 9.30
CA ASP A 95 -9.30 6.19 10.19
C ASP A 95 -7.78 6.34 10.27
N THR A 96 -7.29 7.50 9.83
CA THR A 96 -5.87 7.86 9.85
C THR A 96 -5.52 8.88 10.94
N SER A 97 -6.48 9.30 11.76
CA SER A 97 -6.32 10.38 12.76
C SER A 97 -5.28 10.07 13.84
N GLY A 98 -5.07 8.78 14.14
CA GLY A 98 -4.06 8.32 15.11
C GLY A 98 -2.63 8.21 14.57
N ASN A 99 -2.42 8.44 13.28
CA ASN A 99 -1.11 8.29 12.65
C ASN A 99 -0.22 9.50 12.95
N LYS A 100 1.10 9.23 13.13
CA LYS A 100 2.08 10.31 13.15
C LYS A 100 2.17 10.95 11.77
N GLN A 101 2.51 12.24 11.70
CA GLN A 101 2.64 13.00 10.45
C GLN A 101 3.43 12.24 9.37
N ARG A 102 4.56 11.62 9.74
CA ARG A 102 5.42 10.84 8.84
C ARG A 102 4.77 9.57 8.29
N ASP A 103 3.72 9.07 8.94
CA ASP A 103 3.08 7.79 8.61
C ASP A 103 1.79 7.98 7.81
N ILE A 104 1.27 9.22 7.72
CA ILE A 104 0.02 9.56 7.03
C ILE A 104 0.09 9.11 5.57
N SER A 105 1.16 9.45 4.86
CA SER A 105 1.35 9.11 3.45
C SER A 105 1.35 7.62 3.19
N SER A 106 2.08 6.88 4.05
CA SER A 106 2.17 5.43 3.95
C SER A 106 0.82 4.76 4.22
N SER A 107 0.10 5.23 5.23
CA SER A 107 -1.23 4.72 5.60
C SER A 107 -2.27 5.03 4.53
N THR A 108 -2.23 6.24 3.98
CA THR A 108 -3.11 6.63 2.88
C THR A 108 -2.82 5.84 1.62
N PHE A 109 -1.55 5.59 1.30
CA PHE A 109 -1.18 4.74 0.17
C PHE A 109 -1.75 3.31 0.33
N ILE A 110 -1.66 2.73 1.53
CA ILE A 110 -2.23 1.40 1.80
C ILE A 110 -3.75 1.44 1.64
N ALA A 111 -4.44 2.40 2.28
CA ALA A 111 -5.88 2.51 2.21
C ALA A 111 -6.38 2.73 0.78
N THR A 112 -5.77 3.65 0.03
CA THR A 112 -6.15 3.94 -1.35
C THR A 112 -5.82 2.80 -2.31
N SER A 113 -4.71 2.07 -2.10
CA SER A 113 -4.39 0.86 -2.86
C SER A 113 -5.46 -0.20 -2.67
N PHE A 114 -5.83 -0.44 -1.42
CA PHE A 114 -6.87 -1.39 -1.05
C PHE A 114 -8.23 -1.00 -1.65
N ILE A 115 -8.63 0.28 -1.52
CA ILE A 115 -9.87 0.81 -2.10
C ILE A 115 -9.88 0.62 -3.62
N ARG A 116 -8.77 0.91 -4.30
CA ARG A 116 -8.66 0.76 -5.76
C ARG A 116 -8.80 -0.69 -6.18
N ASP A 117 -8.11 -1.60 -5.49
CA ASP A 117 -8.16 -3.02 -5.80
C ASP A 117 -9.58 -3.56 -5.60
N GLU A 118 -10.25 -3.22 -4.50
CA GLU A 118 -11.63 -3.61 -4.25
C GLU A 118 -12.60 -2.98 -5.26
N ALA A 119 -12.41 -1.69 -5.60
CA ALA A 119 -13.21 -1.02 -6.61
C ALA A 119 -13.10 -1.68 -7.98
N SER A 120 -11.90 -2.16 -8.35
CA SER A 120 -11.64 -2.79 -9.66
C SER A 120 -12.28 -4.16 -9.84
N ARG A 121 -12.60 -4.88 -8.75
CA ARG A 121 -13.15 -6.24 -8.78
C ARG A 121 -14.51 -6.35 -9.47
N SER A 122 -15.29 -5.27 -9.51
CA SER A 122 -16.60 -5.27 -10.16
C SER A 122 -16.89 -3.91 -10.80
N ARG A 123 -17.32 -3.93 -12.05
CA ARG A 123 -17.79 -2.73 -12.76
C ARG A 123 -19.30 -2.47 -12.59
N THR A 124 -20.03 -3.48 -12.17
CA THR A 124 -21.51 -3.42 -12.05
C THR A 124 -21.97 -3.01 -10.64
N ARG A 125 -21.20 -3.38 -9.61
CA ARG A 125 -21.47 -2.95 -8.23
C ARG A 125 -21.23 -1.45 -8.09
N LYS A 126 -22.27 -0.71 -7.71
CA LYS A 126 -22.16 0.72 -7.40
C LYS A 126 -21.37 0.93 -6.13
N LYS A 127 -20.50 1.92 -6.12
CA LYS A 127 -19.63 2.24 -4.98
C LYS A 127 -19.34 3.73 -4.90
N ALA A 128 -19.08 4.20 -3.70
CA ALA A 128 -18.66 5.57 -3.44
C ALA A 128 -17.41 5.55 -2.56
N VAL A 129 -16.46 6.42 -2.85
CA VAL A 129 -15.30 6.67 -2.02
C VAL A 129 -15.38 8.11 -1.55
N PHE A 130 -15.34 8.28 -0.24
CA PHE A 130 -15.33 9.60 0.40
C PHE A 130 -13.95 9.82 0.99
N GLY A 131 -13.30 10.90 0.59
CA GLY A 131 -12.01 11.31 1.12
C GLY A 131 -12.14 12.64 1.86
N ASP A 132 -11.97 12.60 3.18
CA ASP A 132 -11.96 13.79 4.00
C ASP A 132 -10.52 14.27 4.18
N GLU A 133 -10.32 15.59 4.05
CA GLU A 133 -9.00 16.26 4.22
C GLU A 133 -7.86 15.64 3.38
N LEU A 134 -8.17 15.10 2.19
CA LEU A 134 -7.16 14.47 1.32
C LEU A 134 -6.04 15.42 0.86
N TRP A 135 -6.25 16.73 0.92
CA TRP A 135 -5.24 17.74 0.63
C TRP A 135 -4.01 17.63 1.54
N LEU A 136 -4.18 17.16 2.79
CA LEU A 136 -3.06 16.89 3.70
C LEU A 136 -2.02 15.95 3.11
N ILE A 137 -2.43 15.15 2.14
CA ILE A 137 -1.58 14.20 1.44
C ILE A 137 -0.95 14.85 0.21
N ALA A 138 -1.71 15.68 -0.49
CA ALA A 138 -1.28 16.33 -1.73
C ALA A 138 -0.39 17.56 -1.47
N GLY A 139 -0.58 18.27 -0.34
CA GLY A 139 0.09 19.54 -0.02
C GLY A 139 1.42 19.42 0.72
N ASN A 140 1.87 18.22 1.11
CA ASN A 140 3.15 18.05 1.77
C ASN A 140 4.27 17.84 0.75
N GLU A 141 5.25 18.74 0.74
CA GLU A 141 6.48 18.58 -0.03
C GLU A 141 7.10 17.18 0.23
N GLY A 142 7.32 16.42 -0.82
CA GLY A 142 7.87 15.06 -0.75
C GLY A 142 6.83 13.92 -0.86
N ASN A 143 5.55 14.23 -1.09
CA ASN A 143 4.47 13.23 -1.13
C ASN A 143 3.79 13.08 -2.49
N GLU A 144 4.45 13.48 -3.57
CA GLU A 144 3.92 13.40 -4.94
C GLU A 144 3.36 12.02 -5.29
N GLN A 145 4.03 10.95 -4.85
CA GLN A 145 3.59 9.59 -5.15
C GLN A 145 2.24 9.22 -4.47
N ALA A 146 2.01 9.70 -3.25
CA ALA A 146 0.74 9.47 -2.56
C ALA A 146 -0.38 10.32 -3.18
N ALA A 147 -0.07 11.56 -3.55
CA ALA A 147 -0.98 12.45 -4.26
C ALA A 147 -1.37 11.86 -5.62
N ASP A 148 -0.41 11.45 -6.44
CA ASP A 148 -0.66 10.80 -7.74
C ASP A 148 -1.54 9.57 -7.61
N PHE A 149 -1.39 8.83 -6.51
CA PHE A 149 -2.17 7.63 -6.28
C PHE A 149 -3.65 7.96 -5.98
N VAL A 150 -3.92 8.98 -5.16
CA VAL A 150 -5.27 9.48 -4.88
C VAL A 150 -5.91 10.07 -6.14
N ILE A 151 -5.15 10.88 -6.90
CA ILE A 151 -5.59 11.45 -8.17
C ILE A 151 -5.90 10.33 -9.18
N GLY A 152 -5.05 9.30 -9.24
CA GLY A 152 -5.24 8.12 -10.07
C GLY A 152 -6.54 7.38 -9.72
N LEU A 153 -6.82 7.18 -8.42
CA LEU A 153 -8.07 6.58 -7.97
C LEU A 153 -9.28 7.43 -8.39
N ALA A 154 -9.25 8.75 -8.14
CA ALA A 154 -10.34 9.66 -8.50
C ALA A 154 -10.64 9.64 -10.01
N LYS A 155 -9.61 9.60 -10.85
CA LYS A 155 -9.75 9.52 -12.32
C LYS A 155 -10.32 8.19 -12.80
N THR A 156 -9.98 7.08 -12.16
CA THR A 156 -10.29 5.73 -12.66
C THR A 156 -11.57 5.14 -12.08
N ILE A 157 -11.98 5.53 -10.87
CA ILE A 157 -13.11 4.93 -10.14
C ILE A 157 -14.43 4.97 -10.93
N ARG A 158 -14.64 6.03 -11.75
CA ARG A 158 -15.82 6.13 -12.60
C ARG A 158 -15.90 4.99 -13.61
N GLY A 159 -14.76 4.54 -14.16
CA GLY A 159 -14.67 3.38 -15.07
C GLY A 159 -15.05 2.06 -14.38
N TYR A 160 -15.01 2.01 -13.08
CA TYR A 160 -15.41 0.86 -12.27
C TYR A 160 -16.82 1.02 -11.66
N GLY A 161 -17.65 1.94 -12.18
CA GLY A 161 -19.02 2.15 -11.71
C GLY A 161 -19.11 2.86 -10.35
N GLY A 162 -18.06 3.58 -9.95
CA GLY A 162 -17.97 4.29 -8.70
C GLY A 162 -17.99 5.81 -8.84
N ILE A 163 -18.13 6.48 -7.71
CA ILE A 163 -17.95 7.92 -7.56
C ILE A 163 -16.87 8.22 -6.52
N PHE A 164 -16.20 9.34 -6.68
CA PHE A 164 -15.24 9.87 -5.72
C PHE A 164 -15.74 11.23 -5.22
N VAL A 165 -15.79 11.38 -3.92
CA VAL A 165 -16.19 12.63 -3.25
C VAL A 165 -15.05 13.03 -2.32
N SER A 166 -14.53 14.24 -2.51
CA SER A 166 -13.53 14.82 -1.63
C SER A 166 -14.12 15.99 -0.85
N ALA A 167 -13.83 16.06 0.42
CA ALA A 167 -14.16 17.18 1.31
C ALA A 167 -12.88 17.86 1.80
N THR A 168 -12.94 19.18 1.92
CA THR A 168 -11.89 20.00 2.53
C THR A 168 -12.52 21.22 3.19
N GLN A 169 -11.86 21.75 4.20
CA GLN A 169 -12.28 22.99 4.89
C GLN A 169 -11.83 24.25 4.11
N ASN A 170 -10.88 24.13 3.19
CA ASN A 170 -10.32 25.26 2.48
C ASN A 170 -10.32 25.01 0.95
N THR A 171 -11.01 25.88 0.21
CA THR A 171 -11.09 25.77 -1.26
C THR A 171 -9.75 25.98 -1.96
N ILE A 172 -8.79 26.69 -1.34
CA ILE A 172 -7.46 26.90 -1.88
C ILE A 172 -6.73 25.57 -2.08
N ASP A 173 -7.01 24.57 -1.24
CA ASP A 173 -6.37 23.25 -1.27
C ASP A 173 -6.62 22.48 -2.57
N TYR A 174 -7.62 22.88 -3.36
CA TYR A 174 -7.88 22.33 -4.69
C TYR A 174 -7.06 22.97 -5.82
N PHE A 175 -6.36 24.07 -5.53
CA PHE A 175 -5.62 24.86 -6.52
C PHE A 175 -4.10 24.92 -6.24
N ALA A 176 -3.63 24.21 -5.23
CA ALA A 176 -2.21 24.14 -4.81
C ALA A 176 -1.37 23.18 -5.65
#